data_ceaa27e67beaaa280dd6ee8538df742d
#
_entry.id   ceaa27e67beaaa280dd6ee8538df742d
#
_cell.length_a   1.000
_cell.length_b   1.000
_cell.length_c   1.000
_cell.angle_alpha   90.00
_cell.angle_beta   90.00
_cell.angle_gamma   90.00
#
_symmetry.space_group_name_H-M   'P 1'
#
loop_
_entity.id
_entity.type
_entity.pdbx_description
1 polymer ?
#
loop_
_entity_poly.entity_id
_entity_poly.type
_entity_poly.pdbx_seq_one_letter_code
_entity_poly.pdbx_strand_id
1 'polypeptide(L)'
;MDCTKCSTKSCRKTESCKSQKFDNSQLVMQYKSFENQQIINAAAKLVDNGRAGTLSRLQEIIEFAKSLDYKKIGLAYCYGMEKDAILISQIIKESGFKIIPVSCATGGLKQSEVNNESEIDKVSCNPLGQSEQINIENVDLTITMGLCLGHDMIFQKNIKSYSTTLLVKDRVYNHNPIEEIRKINKIQYERN
;
A
#
# COMPACT_ATOMS: atom_id res chain seq x y z
N MET A 1 17.54 -2.45 -18.50
CA MET A 1 17.79 -3.52 -17.50
C MET A 1 16.56 -4.41 -17.43
N ASP A 2 16.73 -5.74 -17.54
CA ASP A 2 15.66 -6.73 -17.36
C ASP A 2 16.15 -7.78 -16.35
N CYS A 3 15.75 -7.64 -15.10
CA CYS A 3 16.19 -8.52 -14.01
C CYS A 3 15.57 -9.94 -14.11
N THR A 4 14.47 -10.11 -14.86
CA THR A 4 13.83 -11.43 -15.02
C THR A 4 14.67 -12.35 -15.89
N LYS A 5 15.43 -11.81 -16.84
CA LYS A 5 16.33 -12.54 -17.77
C LYS A 5 17.80 -12.57 -17.28
N CYS A 6 18.08 -12.10 -16.07
CA CYS A 6 19.45 -12.07 -15.56
C CYS A 6 19.94 -13.46 -15.17
N SER A 7 21.01 -13.94 -15.83
CA SER A 7 21.63 -15.25 -15.55
C SER A 7 22.61 -15.22 -14.36
N THR A 8 23.33 -14.12 -14.16
CA THR A 8 24.38 -14.03 -13.12
C THR A 8 23.82 -13.81 -11.73
N LYS A 9 22.77 -12.99 -11.60
CA LYS A 9 22.14 -12.61 -10.32
C LYS A 9 23.17 -12.17 -9.26
N SER A 10 24.27 -11.49 -9.68
CA SER A 10 25.36 -11.05 -8.81
C SER A 10 24.88 -10.18 -7.65
N CYS A 11 23.82 -9.38 -7.82
CA CYS A 11 23.23 -8.61 -6.74
C CYS A 11 22.73 -9.44 -5.55
N ARG A 12 22.47 -10.74 -5.73
CA ARG A 12 22.13 -11.66 -4.63
C ARG A 12 23.36 -12.17 -3.87
N LYS A 13 24.57 -11.85 -4.37
CA LYS A 13 25.88 -12.22 -3.79
C LYS A 13 26.64 -11.00 -3.29
N THR A 14 25.93 -9.91 -2.97
CA THR A 14 26.49 -8.61 -2.52
C THR A 14 27.42 -7.93 -3.53
N GLU A 15 27.33 -8.27 -4.82
CA GLU A 15 28.09 -7.69 -5.89
C GLU A 15 27.24 -6.71 -6.71
N SER A 16 27.83 -5.60 -7.14
CA SER A 16 27.14 -4.64 -8.01
C SER A 16 26.76 -5.24 -9.35
N CYS A 17 25.57 -4.92 -9.83
CA CYS A 17 25.08 -5.35 -11.13
C CYS A 17 25.76 -4.54 -12.24
N LYS A 18 26.30 -5.20 -13.29
CA LYS A 18 26.91 -4.52 -14.47
C LYS A 18 25.93 -3.59 -15.22
N SER A 19 24.61 -3.82 -15.09
CA SER A 19 23.58 -2.98 -15.69
C SER A 19 23.10 -1.84 -14.78
N GLN A 20 23.69 -1.67 -13.60
CA GLN A 20 23.34 -0.61 -12.66
C GLN A 20 23.72 0.76 -13.19
N LYS A 21 22.84 1.74 -13.03
CA LYS A 21 22.99 3.13 -13.50
C LYS A 21 22.96 4.16 -12.37
N PHE A 22 23.17 3.72 -11.13
CA PHE A 22 23.16 4.58 -9.95
C PHE A 22 24.37 4.23 -9.06
N ASP A 23 24.75 5.18 -8.20
CA ASP A 23 25.85 5.02 -7.25
C ASP A 23 25.35 4.48 -5.91
N ASN A 24 25.81 3.30 -5.54
CA ASN A 24 25.47 2.67 -4.26
C ASN A 24 25.97 3.48 -3.06
N SER A 25 27.08 4.18 -3.17
CA SER A 25 27.63 4.94 -2.03
C SER A 25 26.71 6.07 -1.62
N GLN A 26 26.13 6.77 -2.60
CA GLN A 26 25.12 7.81 -2.35
C GLN A 26 23.85 7.25 -1.71
N LEU A 27 23.37 6.10 -2.17
CA LEU A 27 22.20 5.44 -1.59
C LEU A 27 22.46 4.98 -0.16
N VAL A 28 23.64 4.39 0.11
CA VAL A 28 24.03 3.99 1.46
C VAL A 28 24.05 5.19 2.41
N MET A 29 24.50 6.36 1.95
CA MET A 29 24.43 7.59 2.74
C MET A 29 22.98 8.01 3.05
N GLN A 30 22.07 7.92 2.07
CA GLN A 30 20.65 8.20 2.30
C GLN A 30 20.03 7.22 3.30
N TYR A 31 20.36 5.92 3.23
CA TYR A 31 19.91 4.93 4.22
C TYR A 31 20.38 5.23 5.66
N LYS A 32 21.47 5.98 5.83
CA LYS A 32 21.98 6.38 7.16
C LYS A 32 21.23 7.57 7.77
N SER A 33 20.29 8.20 7.06
CA SER A 33 19.43 9.21 7.66
C SER A 33 18.63 8.61 8.82
N PHE A 34 18.36 9.43 9.84
CA PHE A 34 17.63 8.99 11.02
C PHE A 34 16.27 8.37 10.67
N GLU A 35 15.51 9.04 9.81
CA GLU A 35 14.19 8.61 9.37
C GLU A 35 14.22 7.24 8.65
N ASN A 36 15.12 7.07 7.66
CA ASN A 36 15.26 5.80 6.94
C ASN A 36 15.69 4.68 7.87
N GLN A 37 16.60 4.95 8.83
CA GLN A 37 17.03 3.95 9.80
C GLN A 37 15.91 3.51 10.73
N GLN A 38 15.06 4.42 11.17
CA GLN A 38 13.87 4.05 11.97
C GLN A 38 12.96 3.09 11.21
N ILE A 39 12.63 3.41 9.94
CA ILE A 39 11.76 2.59 9.09
C ILE A 39 12.38 1.21 8.83
N ILE A 40 13.66 1.16 8.44
CA ILE A 40 14.36 -0.09 8.14
C ILE A 40 14.46 -0.97 9.37
N ASN A 41 14.81 -0.40 10.52
CA ASN A 41 14.93 -1.14 11.78
C ASN A 41 13.56 -1.68 12.24
N ALA A 42 12.49 -0.90 12.09
CA ALA A 42 11.13 -1.37 12.37
C ALA A 42 10.73 -2.52 11.42
N ALA A 43 11.02 -2.40 10.13
CA ALA A 43 10.74 -3.44 9.15
C ALA A 43 11.55 -4.73 9.41
N ALA A 44 12.82 -4.62 9.75
CA ALA A 44 13.68 -5.75 10.08
C ALA A 44 13.12 -6.58 11.25
N LYS A 45 12.59 -5.93 12.28
CA LYS A 45 11.97 -6.62 13.43
C LYS A 45 10.77 -7.52 13.06
N LEU A 46 10.13 -7.27 11.92
CA LEU A 46 8.99 -8.09 11.47
C LEU A 46 9.43 -9.41 10.82
N VAL A 47 10.64 -9.48 10.30
CA VAL A 47 11.10 -10.61 9.48
C VAL A 47 12.35 -11.31 10.02
N ASP A 48 13.20 -10.60 10.76
CA ASP A 48 14.46 -11.16 11.29
C ASP A 48 14.20 -12.23 12.35
N ASN A 49 15.24 -13.05 12.60
CA ASN A 49 15.21 -14.13 13.60
C ASN A 49 14.10 -15.16 13.37
N GLY A 50 13.78 -15.45 12.12
CA GLY A 50 12.78 -16.46 11.76
C GLY A 50 11.33 -15.98 11.85
N ARG A 51 11.08 -14.69 12.01
CA ARG A 51 9.71 -14.14 12.07
C ARG A 51 9.04 -14.02 10.69
N ALA A 52 9.81 -14.07 9.60
CA ALA A 52 9.24 -13.99 8.24
C ALA A 52 8.12 -15.04 8.05
N GLY A 53 6.93 -14.58 7.63
CA GLY A 53 5.76 -15.43 7.40
C GLY A 53 4.98 -15.84 8.67
N THR A 54 5.30 -15.31 9.85
CA THR A 54 4.56 -15.59 11.10
C THR A 54 3.44 -14.59 11.36
N LEU A 55 3.48 -13.43 10.73
CA LEU A 55 2.50 -12.35 10.88
C LEU A 55 1.67 -12.20 9.61
N SER A 56 0.38 -11.95 9.76
CA SER A 56 -0.45 -11.48 8.65
C SER A 56 -0.11 -10.03 8.30
N ARG A 57 -0.45 -9.58 7.08
CA ARG A 57 -0.19 -8.20 6.66
C ARG A 57 -0.75 -7.14 7.63
N LEU A 58 -1.93 -7.37 8.19
CA LEU A 58 -2.52 -6.47 9.19
C LEU A 58 -1.71 -6.45 10.48
N GLN A 59 -1.25 -7.61 10.95
CA GLN A 59 -0.39 -7.70 12.13
C GLN A 59 0.96 -7.04 11.92
N GLU A 60 1.58 -7.21 10.73
CA GLU A 60 2.82 -6.50 10.37
C GLU A 60 2.63 -4.98 10.44
N ILE A 61 1.53 -4.45 9.88
CA ILE A 61 1.24 -3.01 9.92
C ILE A 61 1.10 -2.51 11.37
N ILE A 62 0.39 -3.24 12.21
CA ILE A 62 0.19 -2.90 13.61
C ILE A 62 1.52 -2.91 14.38
N GLU A 63 2.32 -3.97 14.26
CA GLU A 63 3.62 -4.07 14.94
C GLU A 63 4.61 -3.02 14.43
N PHE A 64 4.63 -2.77 13.13
CA PHE A 64 5.45 -1.73 12.52
C PHE A 64 5.10 -0.35 13.10
N ALA A 65 3.83 0.01 13.11
CA ALA A 65 3.36 1.29 13.65
C ALA A 65 3.68 1.43 15.15
N LYS A 66 3.53 0.36 15.94
CA LYS A 66 3.96 0.34 17.36
C LYS A 66 5.46 0.55 17.52
N SER A 67 6.26 -0.08 16.67
CA SER A 67 7.73 0.01 16.71
C SER A 67 8.25 1.43 16.43
N LEU A 68 7.47 2.24 15.69
CA LEU A 68 7.76 3.64 15.37
C LEU A 68 7.05 4.65 16.29
N ASP A 69 6.37 4.15 17.32
CA ASP A 69 5.56 4.95 18.26
C ASP A 69 4.49 5.82 17.55
N TYR A 70 3.98 5.37 16.42
CA TYR A 70 2.89 6.04 15.71
C TYR A 70 1.63 6.09 16.58
N LYS A 71 0.85 7.14 16.46
CA LYS A 71 -0.36 7.36 17.28
C LYS A 71 -1.61 7.40 16.44
N LYS A 72 -1.51 7.92 15.21
CA LYS A 72 -2.66 8.18 14.36
C LYS A 72 -2.48 7.51 13.01
N ILE A 73 -3.44 6.67 12.62
CA ILE A 73 -3.43 5.93 11.36
C ILE A 73 -4.61 6.37 10.50
N GLY A 74 -4.36 6.72 9.24
CA GLY A 74 -5.37 6.92 8.22
C GLY A 74 -5.77 5.60 7.58
N LEU A 75 -7.05 5.42 7.24
CA LEU A 75 -7.54 4.30 6.45
C LEU A 75 -8.32 4.83 5.26
N ALA A 76 -7.71 4.82 4.08
CA ALA A 76 -8.37 5.13 2.82
C ALA A 76 -9.01 3.86 2.25
N TYR A 77 -10.33 3.81 2.21
CA TYR A 77 -11.04 2.61 1.76
C TYR A 77 -12.05 2.89 0.65
N CYS A 78 -12.31 1.89 -0.18
CA CYS A 78 -13.42 1.93 -1.13
C CYS A 78 -14.75 1.75 -0.38
N TYR A 79 -15.75 2.60 -0.65
CA TYR A 79 -17.07 2.50 -0.02
C TYR A 79 -17.72 1.11 -0.16
N GLY A 80 -17.44 0.40 -1.25
CA GLY A 80 -17.91 -0.99 -1.43
C GLY A 80 -17.28 -2.01 -0.48
N MET A 81 -16.32 -1.59 0.36
CA MET A 81 -15.66 -2.42 1.39
C MET A 81 -15.87 -1.83 2.79
N GLU A 82 -16.94 -1.07 2.99
CA GLU A 82 -17.20 -0.39 4.26
C GLU A 82 -17.31 -1.34 5.45
N LYS A 83 -17.92 -2.51 5.28
CA LYS A 83 -18.03 -3.52 6.35
C LYS A 83 -16.66 -3.99 6.83
N ASP A 84 -15.75 -4.26 5.90
CA ASP A 84 -14.37 -4.66 6.23
C ASP A 84 -13.60 -3.49 6.84
N ALA A 85 -13.83 -2.26 6.35
CA ALA A 85 -13.20 -1.07 6.89
C ALA A 85 -13.62 -0.80 8.35
N ILE A 86 -14.87 -1.06 8.71
CA ILE A 86 -15.36 -0.97 10.10
C ILE A 86 -14.62 -1.97 10.99
N LEU A 87 -14.50 -3.23 10.58
CA LEU A 87 -13.80 -4.27 11.34
C LEU A 87 -12.31 -3.94 11.52
N ILE A 88 -11.65 -3.54 10.44
CA ILE A 88 -10.23 -3.15 10.47
C ILE A 88 -10.02 -1.93 11.37
N SER A 89 -10.92 -0.95 11.30
CA SER A 89 -10.87 0.24 12.17
C SER A 89 -10.99 -0.12 13.64
N GLN A 90 -11.86 -1.08 13.99
CA GLN A 90 -11.99 -1.58 15.34
C GLN A 90 -10.71 -2.26 15.82
N ILE A 91 -10.13 -3.17 15.03
CA ILE A 91 -8.88 -3.88 15.36
C ILE A 91 -7.73 -2.89 15.60
N ILE A 92 -7.59 -1.87 14.72
CA ILE A 92 -6.54 -0.85 14.84
C ILE A 92 -6.75 -0.01 16.10
N LYS A 93 -8.01 0.37 16.41
CA LYS A 93 -8.36 1.10 17.64
C LYS A 93 -8.06 0.28 18.91
N GLU A 94 -8.43 -1.00 18.93
CA GLU A 94 -8.15 -1.91 20.03
C GLU A 94 -6.64 -2.17 20.19
N SER A 95 -5.86 -2.00 19.13
CA SER A 95 -4.39 -2.06 19.14
C SER A 95 -3.72 -0.81 19.73
N GLY A 96 -4.50 0.23 20.10
CA GLY A 96 -4.04 1.43 20.79
C GLY A 96 -3.82 2.66 19.88
N PHE A 97 -4.29 2.65 18.63
CA PHE A 97 -4.14 3.78 17.71
C PHE A 97 -5.43 4.61 17.60
N LYS A 98 -5.28 5.91 17.34
CA LYS A 98 -6.37 6.72 16.78
C LYS A 98 -6.47 6.40 15.30
N ILE A 99 -7.63 5.94 14.83
CA ILE A 99 -7.89 5.63 13.42
C ILE A 99 -8.75 6.73 12.78
N ILE A 100 -8.40 7.10 11.54
CA ILE A 100 -9.12 8.07 10.70
C ILE A 100 -9.55 7.35 9.42
N PRO A 101 -10.71 6.69 9.41
CA PRO A 101 -11.22 6.04 8.21
C PRO A 101 -11.90 7.06 7.30
N VAL A 102 -11.51 7.09 6.03
CA VAL A 102 -12.05 7.98 5.01
C VAL A 102 -12.50 7.19 3.79
N SER A 103 -13.78 7.28 3.48
CA SER A 103 -14.38 6.65 2.30
C SER A 103 -13.91 7.32 1.01
N CYS A 104 -13.80 6.54 -0.07
CA CYS A 104 -13.52 7.09 -1.40
C CYS A 104 -14.64 7.99 -1.95
N ALA A 105 -15.85 7.95 -1.38
CA ALA A 105 -16.97 8.82 -1.76
C ALA A 105 -17.00 10.15 -0.97
N THR A 106 -15.95 10.45 -0.18
CA THR A 106 -15.89 11.69 0.61
C THR A 106 -16.06 12.93 -0.28
N GLY A 107 -16.78 13.93 0.24
CA GLY A 107 -17.12 15.16 -0.48
C GLY A 107 -18.36 15.07 -1.37
N GLY A 108 -18.87 13.85 -1.66
CA GLY A 108 -20.16 13.67 -2.37
C GLY A 108 -20.20 14.20 -3.81
N LEU A 109 -19.06 14.22 -4.51
CA LEU A 109 -18.96 14.69 -5.90
C LEU A 109 -19.71 13.76 -6.85
N LYS A 110 -20.26 14.33 -7.91
CA LYS A 110 -20.87 13.58 -9.01
C LYS A 110 -19.81 13.07 -9.99
N GLN A 111 -20.13 12.00 -10.71
CA GLN A 111 -19.24 11.46 -11.74
C GLN A 111 -18.93 12.49 -12.83
N SER A 112 -19.92 13.29 -13.25
CA SER A 112 -19.77 14.38 -14.22
C SER A 112 -18.87 15.53 -13.74
N GLU A 113 -18.71 15.72 -12.44
CA GLU A 113 -17.79 16.72 -11.88
C GLU A 113 -16.35 16.22 -11.81
N VAL A 114 -16.14 14.90 -11.73
CA VAL A 114 -14.82 14.27 -11.60
C VAL A 114 -14.27 13.83 -12.95
N ASN A 115 -15.13 13.46 -13.89
CA ASN A 115 -14.76 13.00 -15.23
C ASN A 115 -15.48 13.83 -16.30
N ASN A 116 -14.74 14.64 -17.01
CA ASN A 116 -15.25 15.54 -18.06
C ASN A 116 -15.96 14.83 -19.24
N GLU A 117 -15.74 13.51 -19.39
CA GLU A 117 -16.37 12.70 -20.43
C GLU A 117 -17.65 12.00 -19.93
N SER A 118 -18.05 12.25 -18.68
CA SER A 118 -19.19 11.56 -18.05
C SER A 118 -20.36 12.51 -17.86
N GLU A 119 -21.53 12.07 -18.30
CA GLU A 119 -22.84 12.73 -18.02
C GLU A 119 -23.58 12.10 -16.82
N ILE A 120 -22.92 11.19 -16.09
CA ILE A 120 -23.55 10.44 -15.00
C ILE A 120 -23.65 11.31 -13.74
N ASP A 121 -24.88 11.51 -13.27
CA ASP A 121 -25.23 12.31 -12.10
C ASP A 121 -25.30 11.48 -10.80
N LYS A 122 -24.47 10.44 -10.70
CA LYS A 122 -24.33 9.60 -9.50
C LYS A 122 -23.04 9.92 -8.75
N VAL A 123 -23.00 9.58 -7.48
CA VAL A 123 -21.81 9.77 -6.65
C VAL A 123 -20.59 9.11 -7.27
N SER A 124 -19.49 9.85 -7.32
CA SER A 124 -18.18 9.39 -7.76
C SER A 124 -17.26 9.08 -6.59
N CYS A 125 -16.19 8.32 -6.87
CA CYS A 125 -15.03 8.31 -6.01
C CYS A 125 -14.27 9.64 -6.17
N ASN A 126 -13.79 10.18 -5.06
CA ASN A 126 -13.02 11.41 -4.96
C ASN A 126 -11.66 11.15 -4.29
N PRO A 127 -10.67 10.58 -5.01
CA PRO A 127 -9.37 10.26 -4.44
C PRO A 127 -8.58 11.48 -3.98
N LEU A 128 -8.78 12.64 -4.60
CA LEU A 128 -8.18 13.89 -4.15
C LEU A 128 -8.75 14.34 -2.81
N GLY A 129 -10.09 14.36 -2.67
CA GLY A 129 -10.73 14.69 -1.40
C GLY A 129 -10.41 13.68 -0.31
N GLN A 130 -10.29 12.40 -0.66
CA GLN A 130 -9.92 11.34 0.27
C GLN A 130 -8.50 11.54 0.83
N SER A 131 -7.52 11.84 -0.03
CA SER A 131 -6.15 12.15 0.41
C SER A 131 -6.08 13.45 1.20
N GLU A 132 -6.80 14.50 0.78
CA GLU A 132 -6.80 15.79 1.47
C GLU A 132 -7.39 15.66 2.88
N GLN A 133 -8.50 14.94 3.04
CA GLN A 133 -9.10 14.72 4.37
C GLN A 133 -8.12 14.01 5.32
N ILE A 134 -7.37 13.03 4.85
CA ILE A 134 -6.36 12.35 5.65
C ILE A 134 -5.16 13.27 5.94
N ASN A 135 -4.73 14.07 4.96
CA ASN A 135 -3.63 15.01 5.13
C ASN A 135 -3.94 16.07 6.18
N ILE A 136 -5.17 16.61 6.22
CA ILE A 136 -5.63 17.57 7.25
C ILE A 136 -5.54 16.96 8.66
N GLU A 137 -5.78 15.67 8.78
CA GLU A 137 -5.70 14.96 10.06
C GLU A 137 -4.27 14.73 10.57
N ASN A 138 -3.24 14.96 9.74
CA ASN A 138 -1.83 14.75 10.07
C ASN A 138 -1.59 13.36 10.69
N VAL A 139 -1.88 12.33 9.93
CA VAL A 139 -1.68 10.94 10.35
C VAL A 139 -0.21 10.53 10.18
N ASP A 140 0.26 9.59 11.02
CA ASP A 140 1.63 9.08 10.97
C ASP A 140 1.81 8.06 9.84
N LEU A 141 0.79 7.26 9.56
CA LEU A 141 0.76 6.23 8.53
C LEU A 141 -0.62 6.19 7.88
N THR A 142 -0.67 5.98 6.58
CA THR A 142 -1.92 5.71 5.85
C THR A 142 -1.96 4.28 5.33
N ILE A 143 -3.08 3.61 5.57
CA ILE A 143 -3.40 2.30 5.00
C ILE A 143 -4.37 2.49 3.83
N THR A 144 -4.07 1.91 2.66
CA THR A 144 -5.02 1.85 1.55
C THR A 144 -5.69 0.49 1.47
N MET A 145 -7.00 0.48 1.23
CA MET A 145 -7.81 -0.72 1.19
C MET A 145 -8.80 -0.70 0.01
N GLY A 146 -8.48 -1.48 -1.01
CA GLY A 146 -9.36 -1.75 -2.14
C GLY A 146 -9.73 -0.53 -2.97
N LEU A 147 -8.86 0.45 -3.13
CA LEU A 147 -9.07 1.58 -4.04
C LEU A 147 -9.07 1.08 -5.49
N CYS A 148 -9.90 1.69 -6.35
CA CYS A 148 -9.89 1.39 -7.78
C CYS A 148 -8.58 1.85 -8.41
N LEU A 149 -8.05 1.11 -9.42
CA LEU A 149 -6.71 1.27 -9.95
C LEU A 149 -6.30 2.74 -10.23
N GLY A 150 -7.06 3.49 -11.02
CA GLY A 150 -6.74 4.90 -11.31
C GLY A 150 -6.90 5.82 -10.09
N HIS A 151 -7.88 5.54 -9.22
CA HIS A 151 -8.08 6.31 -7.99
C HIS A 151 -6.99 6.04 -6.97
N ASP A 152 -6.48 4.82 -6.86
CA ASP A 152 -5.32 4.47 -6.05
C ASP A 152 -4.07 5.25 -6.49
N MET A 153 -3.82 5.33 -7.80
CA MET A 153 -2.70 6.11 -8.36
C MET A 153 -2.80 7.61 -8.01
N ILE A 154 -4.00 8.21 -8.14
CA ILE A 154 -4.23 9.61 -7.78
C ILE A 154 -4.06 9.80 -6.26
N PHE A 155 -4.63 8.93 -5.45
CA PHE A 155 -4.52 8.95 -4.00
C PHE A 155 -3.06 8.89 -3.55
N GLN A 156 -2.30 7.89 -4.01
CA GLN A 156 -0.89 7.67 -3.65
C GLN A 156 0.01 8.87 -4.03
N LYS A 157 -0.30 9.57 -5.11
CA LYS A 157 0.44 10.76 -5.54
C LYS A 157 0.20 11.97 -4.62
N ASN A 158 -0.93 12.03 -3.90
CA ASN A 158 -1.37 13.21 -3.16
C ASN A 158 -1.35 13.03 -1.64
N ILE A 159 -1.19 11.81 -1.14
CA ILE A 159 -1.03 11.56 0.30
C ILE A 159 0.36 12.01 0.77
N LYS A 160 0.44 12.69 1.91
CA LYS A 160 1.68 13.24 2.47
C LYS A 160 2.35 12.30 3.47
N SER A 161 1.57 11.53 4.23
CA SER A 161 2.11 10.54 5.16
C SER A 161 2.70 9.34 4.41
N TYR A 162 3.54 8.57 5.07
CA TYR A 162 3.87 7.23 4.57
C TYR A 162 2.59 6.44 4.32
N SER A 163 2.57 5.66 3.25
CA SER A 163 1.40 4.85 2.91
C SER A 163 1.77 3.42 2.60
N THR A 164 0.88 2.51 2.96
CA THR A 164 1.01 1.09 2.66
C THR A 164 -0.32 0.49 2.26
N THR A 165 -0.28 -0.49 1.35
CA THR A 165 -1.49 -1.18 0.90
C THR A 165 -1.74 -2.41 1.77
N LEU A 166 -2.91 -2.47 2.39
CA LEU A 166 -3.40 -3.66 3.05
C LEU A 166 -4.05 -4.61 2.04
N LEU A 167 -4.85 -4.06 1.12
CA LEU A 167 -5.65 -4.83 0.19
C LEU A 167 -5.84 -4.07 -1.13
N VAL A 168 -5.55 -4.74 -2.25
CA VAL A 168 -5.78 -4.19 -3.59
C VAL A 168 -7.19 -4.51 -4.08
N LYS A 169 -7.75 -3.65 -4.96
CA LYS A 169 -9.05 -3.90 -5.58
C LYS A 169 -8.92 -4.95 -6.69
N ASP A 170 -9.55 -6.08 -6.47
CA ASP A 170 -9.80 -7.08 -7.49
C ASP A 170 -11.19 -7.67 -7.30
N ARG A 171 -12.12 -7.35 -8.21
CA ARG A 171 -13.50 -7.81 -8.12
C ARG A 171 -13.70 -9.23 -8.65
N VAL A 172 -12.74 -9.74 -9.43
CA VAL A 172 -12.81 -11.06 -10.07
C VAL A 172 -12.32 -12.14 -9.11
N TYR A 173 -11.21 -11.88 -8.43
CA TYR A 173 -10.54 -12.85 -7.56
C TYR A 173 -10.64 -12.47 -6.06
N ASN A 174 -11.72 -11.84 -5.67
CA ASN A 174 -11.97 -11.48 -4.26
C ASN A 174 -10.76 -10.82 -3.59
N HIS A 175 -10.21 -9.80 -4.27
CA HIS A 175 -9.04 -9.02 -3.82
C HIS A 175 -7.73 -9.80 -3.73
N ASN A 176 -7.62 -10.93 -4.44
CA ASN A 176 -6.41 -11.74 -4.54
C ASN A 176 -5.88 -11.83 -5.98
N PRO A 177 -5.25 -10.77 -6.53
CA PRO A 177 -4.86 -10.69 -7.95
C PRO A 177 -3.83 -11.73 -8.38
N ILE A 178 -3.15 -12.41 -7.46
CA ILE A 178 -2.22 -13.49 -7.82
C ILE A 178 -2.94 -14.69 -8.45
N GLU A 179 -4.22 -14.86 -8.19
CA GLU A 179 -5.00 -15.96 -8.76
C GLU A 179 -5.13 -15.88 -10.28
N GLU A 180 -5.19 -14.66 -10.86
CA GLU A 180 -5.12 -14.48 -12.31
C GLU A 180 -3.84 -15.06 -12.90
N ILE A 181 -2.70 -14.72 -12.28
CA ILE A 181 -1.38 -15.18 -12.73
C ILE A 181 -1.28 -16.71 -12.63
N ARG A 182 -1.78 -17.30 -11.54
CA ARG A 182 -1.81 -18.76 -11.33
C ARG A 182 -2.67 -19.46 -12.36
N LYS A 183 -3.83 -18.89 -12.69
CA LYS A 183 -4.73 -19.41 -13.72
C LYS A 183 -4.08 -19.38 -15.11
N ILE A 184 -3.44 -18.27 -15.48
CA ILE A 184 -2.73 -18.13 -16.76
C ILE A 184 -1.61 -19.17 -16.86
N ASN A 185 -0.79 -19.31 -15.82
CA ASN A 185 0.27 -20.32 -15.80
C ASN A 185 -0.26 -21.75 -15.98
N LYS A 186 -1.33 -22.12 -15.27
CA LYS A 186 -1.94 -23.43 -15.39
C LYS A 186 -2.38 -23.73 -16.82
N ILE A 187 -3.04 -22.78 -17.49
CA ILE A 187 -3.44 -22.90 -18.90
C ILE A 187 -2.24 -23.05 -19.84
N GLN A 188 -1.11 -22.39 -19.56
CA GLN A 188 0.11 -22.53 -20.37
C GLN A 188 0.77 -23.89 -20.19
N TYR A 189 0.78 -24.43 -18.97
CA TYR A 189 1.31 -25.78 -18.69
C TYR A 189 0.46 -26.90 -19.29
N GLU A 190 -0.85 -26.74 -19.38
CA GLU A 190 -1.77 -27.71 -19.98
C GLU A 190 -1.73 -27.73 -21.53
N ARG A 191 -1.12 -26.71 -22.16
CA ARG A 191 -0.97 -26.58 -23.62
C ARG A 191 0.38 -27.04 -24.17
N ASN A 192 1.34 -27.36 -23.32
CA ASN A 192 2.67 -27.88 -23.64
C ASN A 192 2.79 -29.34 -23.21
#